data_e5b8d09607c8905df16ce181b6793c89
#
_entry.id   e5b8d09607c8905df16ce181b6793c89
#
_cell.length_a   1.000
_cell.length_b   1.000
_cell.length_c   1.000
_cell.angle_alpha   90.00
_cell.angle_beta   90.00
_cell.angle_gamma   90.00
#
_symmetry.space_group_name_H-M   'P 1'
#
loop_
_entity.id
_entity.type
_entity.pdbx_description
1 polymer ?
#
loop_
_entity_poly.entity_id
_entity_poly.type
_entity_poly.pdbx_seq_one_letter_code
_entity_poly.pdbx_strand_id
1 'polypeptide(L)'
;DYTSLLRKFCDDFERTGKIDYEGMRPYPSMLFGLETALFSVQASASGRNPHHLFENAFYEGRRPILTNGLVWMGNYDEMSKRIDEKLDNGFRCIKLKIGSIDFDSELSLLKKIRNRYGPSILEIRVDANGAFGYDEALVKLNRLSSFHLHSIEQPIPTGQWEKMGDLCKKSPVPIALDEELIGINNISIKSSLLDTIHPHYLVLKPSLHGGM
;
A
#
# COMPACT_ATOMS: atom_id res chain seq x y z
N ASP A 1 12.85 -24.90 9.88
CA ASP A 1 11.68 -24.17 10.35
C ASP A 1 12.01 -22.66 10.43
N TYR A 2 11.01 -21.80 10.45
CA TYR A 2 11.19 -20.33 10.37
C TYR A 2 11.97 -19.77 11.59
N THR A 3 11.70 -20.29 12.78
CA THR A 3 12.39 -19.88 14.02
C THR A 3 13.87 -20.22 14.00
N SER A 4 14.23 -21.44 13.54
CA SER A 4 15.62 -21.86 13.43
C SER A 4 16.40 -21.02 12.43
N LEU A 5 15.76 -20.64 11.34
CA LEU A 5 16.33 -19.75 10.33
C LEU A 5 16.56 -18.34 10.88
N LEU A 6 15.58 -17.78 11.61
CA LEU A 6 15.73 -16.48 12.26
C LEU A 6 16.90 -16.50 13.25
N ARG A 7 17.01 -17.54 14.08
CA ARG A 7 18.15 -17.70 15.02
C ARG A 7 19.48 -17.70 14.28
N LYS A 8 19.58 -18.48 13.20
CA LYS A 8 20.79 -18.51 12.38
C LYS A 8 21.19 -17.11 11.90
N PHE A 9 20.25 -16.32 11.37
CA PHE A 9 20.55 -14.96 10.91
C PHE A 9 20.95 -14.02 12.05
N CYS A 10 20.34 -14.16 13.23
CA CYS A 10 20.75 -13.40 14.42
C CYS A 10 22.18 -13.79 14.87
N ASP A 11 22.48 -15.08 14.97
CA ASP A 11 23.81 -15.58 15.33
C ASP A 11 24.88 -15.13 14.32
N ASP A 12 24.57 -15.19 13.04
CA ASP A 12 25.46 -14.70 11.99
C ASP A 12 25.71 -13.18 12.10
N PHE A 13 24.66 -12.41 12.40
CA PHE A 13 24.79 -10.98 12.63
C PHE A 13 25.63 -10.67 13.89
N GLU A 14 25.38 -11.35 15.00
CA GLU A 14 26.19 -11.20 16.23
C GLU A 14 27.67 -11.49 15.98
N ARG A 15 27.97 -12.52 15.20
CA ARG A 15 29.34 -12.92 14.87
C ARG A 15 30.03 -11.96 13.90
N THR A 16 29.32 -11.40 12.92
CA THR A 16 29.92 -10.65 11.81
C THR A 16 29.69 -9.14 11.89
N GLY A 17 28.71 -8.67 12.64
CA GLY A 17 28.23 -7.30 12.66
C GLY A 17 27.59 -6.83 11.35
N LYS A 18 27.25 -7.78 10.45
CA LYS A 18 26.72 -7.46 9.11
C LYS A 18 25.44 -8.23 8.82
N ILE A 19 24.49 -7.57 8.17
CA ILE A 19 23.27 -8.21 7.65
C ILE A 19 23.63 -8.94 6.35
N ASP A 20 23.26 -10.20 6.25
CA ASP A 20 23.32 -10.98 5.00
C ASP A 20 22.07 -10.65 4.15
N TYR A 21 22.12 -9.54 3.42
CA TYR A 21 21.00 -9.09 2.59
C TYR A 21 20.58 -10.13 1.55
N GLU A 22 21.53 -10.79 0.89
CA GLU A 22 21.22 -11.75 -0.17
C GLU A 22 20.58 -13.03 0.39
N GLY A 23 21.12 -13.57 1.48
CA GLY A 23 20.54 -14.73 2.15
C GLY A 23 19.19 -14.47 2.79
N MET A 24 18.92 -13.21 3.19
CA MET A 24 17.67 -12.81 3.84
C MET A 24 16.59 -12.32 2.86
N ARG A 25 16.90 -12.02 1.61
CA ARG A 25 15.90 -11.56 0.61
C ARG A 25 14.66 -12.44 0.49
N PRO A 26 14.76 -13.80 0.55
CA PRO A 26 13.58 -14.66 0.53
C PRO A 26 12.70 -14.56 1.80
N TYR A 27 13.18 -13.86 2.83
CA TYR A 27 12.55 -13.73 4.14
C TYR A 27 12.33 -12.25 4.53
N PRO A 28 11.50 -11.52 3.79
CA PRO A 28 11.42 -10.06 3.89
C PRO A 28 11.06 -9.55 5.28
N SER A 29 10.24 -10.27 6.03
CA SER A 29 9.87 -9.86 7.40
C SER A 29 11.01 -10.03 8.41
N MET A 30 11.87 -11.05 8.23
CA MET A 30 13.07 -11.21 9.06
C MET A 30 14.08 -10.11 8.74
N LEU A 31 14.29 -9.82 7.46
CA LEU A 31 15.18 -8.75 7.02
C LEU A 31 14.72 -7.40 7.59
N PHE A 32 13.44 -7.06 7.42
CA PHE A 32 12.86 -5.83 7.97
C PHE A 32 13.03 -5.73 9.50
N GLY A 33 12.81 -6.83 10.23
CA GLY A 33 12.99 -6.86 11.69
C GLY A 33 14.44 -6.59 12.11
N LEU A 34 15.40 -7.25 11.45
CA LEU A 34 16.83 -7.08 11.77
C LEU A 34 17.34 -5.68 11.38
N GLU A 35 16.96 -5.14 10.21
CA GLU A 35 17.26 -3.76 9.81
C GLU A 35 16.71 -2.76 10.82
N THR A 36 15.43 -2.90 11.20
CA THR A 36 14.79 -1.99 12.17
C THR A 36 15.53 -2.00 13.51
N ALA A 37 15.93 -3.20 14.00
CA ALA A 37 16.70 -3.33 15.23
C ALA A 37 18.06 -2.64 15.09
N LEU A 38 18.79 -2.87 14.00
CA LEU A 38 20.10 -2.25 13.75
C LEU A 38 20.01 -0.72 13.68
N PHE A 39 19.06 -0.16 12.94
CA PHE A 39 18.84 1.29 12.86
C PHE A 39 18.48 1.89 14.22
N SER A 40 17.67 1.20 15.02
CA SER A 40 17.32 1.64 16.36
C SER A 40 18.55 1.71 17.29
N VAL A 41 19.42 0.68 17.22
CA VAL A 41 20.69 0.67 17.98
C VAL A 41 21.62 1.79 17.52
N GLN A 42 21.80 1.97 16.22
CA GLN A 42 22.65 3.03 15.68
C GLN A 42 22.13 4.44 16.03
N ALA A 43 20.83 4.66 15.99
CA ALA A 43 20.23 5.91 16.41
C ALA A 43 20.50 6.18 17.90
N SER A 44 20.28 5.19 18.77
CA SER A 44 20.54 5.28 20.20
C SER A 44 22.01 5.57 20.50
N ALA A 45 22.93 4.85 19.85
CA ALA A 45 24.36 5.07 19.99
C ALA A 45 24.81 6.49 19.54
N SER A 46 24.09 7.09 18.63
CA SER A 46 24.31 8.46 18.15
C SER A 46 23.60 9.53 19.00
N GLY A 47 22.98 9.15 20.11
CA GLY A 47 22.19 10.07 20.97
C GLY A 47 20.86 10.53 20.31
N ARG A 48 20.45 9.89 19.22
CA ARG A 48 19.17 10.15 18.56
C ARG A 48 18.07 9.25 19.13
N ASN A 49 16.82 9.67 18.94
CA ASN A 49 15.70 8.82 19.33
C ASN A 49 15.71 7.52 18.48
N PRO A 50 15.62 6.32 19.10
CA PRO A 50 15.63 5.04 18.38
C PRO A 50 14.56 4.89 17.31
N HIS A 51 13.44 5.62 17.43
CA HIS A 51 12.38 5.64 16.44
C HIS A 51 12.65 6.59 15.27
N HIS A 52 13.74 7.35 15.32
CA HIS A 52 14.13 8.31 14.29
C HIS A 52 14.98 7.64 13.20
N LEU A 53 14.34 6.80 12.40
CA LEU A 53 15.02 6.10 11.30
C LEU A 53 15.41 7.06 10.17
N PHE A 54 14.53 8.01 9.86
CA PHE A 54 14.75 8.98 8.78
C PHE A 54 14.37 10.39 9.24
N GLU A 55 15.20 11.36 8.91
CA GLU A 55 14.86 12.78 9.11
C GLU A 55 13.72 13.17 8.18
N ASN A 56 12.63 13.68 8.76
CA ASN A 56 11.48 14.14 7.99
C ASN A 56 10.61 15.10 8.83
N ALA A 57 9.80 15.87 8.13
CA ALA A 57 8.98 16.91 8.73
C ALA A 57 7.90 16.38 9.70
N PHE A 58 7.44 15.13 9.53
CA PHE A 58 6.50 14.50 10.45
C PHE A 58 7.17 14.20 11.78
N TYR A 59 8.34 13.58 11.74
CA TYR A 59 9.09 13.23 12.93
C TYR A 59 9.49 14.48 13.77
N GLU A 60 9.85 15.55 13.09
CA GLU A 60 10.18 16.84 13.72
C GLU A 60 8.93 17.60 14.24
N GLY A 61 7.74 17.01 14.11
CA GLY A 61 6.49 17.65 14.52
C GLY A 61 6.06 18.84 13.65
N ARG A 62 6.74 19.08 12.52
CA ARG A 62 6.46 20.20 11.62
C ARG A 62 5.29 19.95 10.66
N ARG A 63 4.98 18.67 10.39
CA ARG A 63 3.91 18.29 9.46
C ARG A 63 3.25 16.97 9.87
N PRO A 64 1.92 16.91 10.00
CA PRO A 64 1.21 15.66 10.23
C PRO A 64 1.23 14.76 8.99
N ILE A 65 1.02 13.47 9.20
CA ILE A 65 0.76 12.50 8.13
C ILE A 65 -0.75 12.26 8.08
N LEU A 66 -1.33 12.40 6.87
CA LEU A 66 -2.72 12.06 6.63
C LEU A 66 -2.90 10.53 6.68
N THR A 67 -3.69 10.07 7.65
CA THR A 67 -4.06 8.65 7.75
C THR A 67 -5.45 8.44 7.16
N ASN A 68 -5.66 7.29 6.49
CA ASN A 68 -6.98 6.96 5.95
C ASN A 68 -7.82 6.16 6.95
N GLY A 69 -9.11 6.46 7.01
CA GLY A 69 -10.13 5.60 7.59
C GLY A 69 -10.41 4.43 6.64
N LEU A 70 -10.09 3.20 7.06
CA LEU A 70 -10.32 2.02 6.25
C LEU A 70 -11.79 1.56 6.35
N VAL A 71 -12.44 1.42 5.21
CA VAL A 71 -13.77 0.80 5.04
C VAL A 71 -13.55 -0.59 4.44
N TRP A 72 -13.62 -1.60 5.31
CA TRP A 72 -13.42 -2.98 4.93
C TRP A 72 -14.60 -3.54 4.14
N MET A 73 -14.37 -4.63 3.41
CA MET A 73 -15.40 -5.37 2.67
C MET A 73 -16.57 -5.78 3.56
N GLY A 74 -17.76 -5.82 2.99
CA GLY A 74 -19.00 -6.21 3.63
C GLY A 74 -20.15 -6.08 2.64
N ASN A 75 -21.38 -6.27 3.07
CA ASN A 75 -22.53 -5.88 2.28
C ASN A 75 -22.69 -4.36 2.23
N TYR A 76 -23.61 -3.87 1.40
CA TYR A 76 -23.83 -2.44 1.20
C TYR A 76 -24.10 -1.69 2.53
N ASP A 77 -24.96 -2.22 3.37
CA ASP A 77 -25.37 -1.56 4.62
C ASP A 77 -24.22 -1.49 5.63
N GLU A 78 -23.44 -2.57 5.75
CA GLU A 78 -22.25 -2.61 6.61
C GLU A 78 -21.20 -1.62 6.16
N MET A 79 -20.89 -1.57 4.84
CA MET A 79 -19.94 -0.63 4.29
C MET A 79 -20.43 0.81 4.46
N SER A 80 -21.72 1.06 4.19
CA SER A 80 -22.34 2.37 4.39
C SER A 80 -22.21 2.86 5.83
N LYS A 81 -22.47 1.98 6.81
CA LYS A 81 -22.31 2.28 8.25
C LYS A 81 -20.85 2.60 8.60
N ARG A 82 -19.89 1.78 8.12
CA ARG A 82 -18.45 2.01 8.34
C ARG A 82 -17.98 3.34 7.75
N ILE A 83 -18.53 3.73 6.59
CA ILE A 83 -18.25 5.06 6.00
C ILE A 83 -18.70 6.15 6.96
N ASP A 84 -19.94 6.12 7.43
CA ASP A 84 -20.47 7.13 8.35
C ASP A 84 -19.63 7.19 9.64
N GLU A 85 -19.28 6.04 10.24
CA GLU A 85 -18.40 5.97 11.40
C GLU A 85 -17.04 6.65 11.19
N LYS A 86 -16.40 6.44 10.01
CA LYS A 86 -15.11 7.09 9.71
C LYS A 86 -15.25 8.58 9.51
N LEU A 87 -16.31 9.01 8.83
CA LEU A 87 -16.60 10.43 8.61
C LEU A 87 -16.91 11.17 9.92
N ASP A 88 -17.69 10.56 10.80
CA ASP A 88 -18.04 11.11 12.11
C ASP A 88 -16.82 11.18 13.05
N ASN A 89 -15.86 10.24 12.89
CA ASN A 89 -14.56 10.28 13.57
C ASN A 89 -13.57 11.28 12.98
N GLY A 90 -13.97 12.08 11.98
CA GLY A 90 -13.18 13.18 11.45
C GLY A 90 -12.09 12.79 10.46
N PHE A 91 -12.09 11.59 9.91
CA PHE A 91 -11.14 11.22 8.86
C PHE A 91 -11.29 12.12 7.63
N ARG A 92 -10.16 12.59 7.10
CA ARG A 92 -10.08 13.42 5.88
C ARG A 92 -9.64 12.63 4.64
N CYS A 93 -9.31 11.36 4.82
CA CYS A 93 -9.05 10.39 3.78
C CYS A 93 -9.79 9.10 4.12
N ILE A 94 -10.49 8.52 3.15
CA ILE A 94 -11.15 7.22 3.30
C ILE A 94 -10.63 6.29 2.22
N LYS A 95 -10.26 5.06 2.62
CA LYS A 95 -9.90 3.97 1.70
C LYS A 95 -11.01 2.91 1.74
N LEU A 96 -11.72 2.72 0.61
CA LEU A 96 -12.74 1.69 0.47
C LEU A 96 -12.17 0.46 -0.22
N LYS A 97 -12.39 -0.72 0.35
CA LYS A 97 -12.24 -1.98 -0.37
C LYS A 97 -13.40 -2.13 -1.35
N ILE A 98 -13.12 -2.45 -2.61
CA ILE A 98 -14.09 -2.66 -3.68
C ILE A 98 -13.82 -3.99 -4.40
N GLY A 99 -14.75 -4.42 -5.25
CA GLY A 99 -14.67 -5.70 -5.98
C GLY A 99 -15.28 -6.89 -5.23
N SER A 100 -15.98 -6.67 -4.11
CA SER A 100 -16.59 -7.73 -3.31
C SER A 100 -18.11 -7.77 -3.38
N ILE A 101 -18.76 -6.68 -3.78
CA ILE A 101 -20.20 -6.59 -3.99
C ILE A 101 -20.47 -6.13 -5.44
N ASP A 102 -21.74 -6.05 -5.81
CA ASP A 102 -22.13 -5.52 -7.10
C ASP A 102 -21.54 -4.13 -7.35
N PHE A 103 -20.94 -3.92 -8.52
CA PHE A 103 -20.21 -2.71 -8.84
C PHE A 103 -21.07 -1.44 -8.82
N ASP A 104 -22.35 -1.53 -9.20
CA ASP A 104 -23.26 -0.38 -9.13
C ASP A 104 -23.57 0.00 -7.67
N SER A 105 -23.61 -0.97 -6.77
CA SER A 105 -23.70 -0.75 -5.33
C SER A 105 -22.45 -0.05 -4.80
N GLU A 106 -21.26 -0.43 -5.25
CA GLU A 106 -20.00 0.25 -4.89
C GLU A 106 -19.99 1.71 -5.36
N LEU A 107 -20.42 1.97 -6.60
CA LEU A 107 -20.57 3.34 -7.11
C LEU A 107 -21.58 4.14 -6.30
N SER A 108 -22.65 3.51 -5.81
CA SER A 108 -23.65 4.16 -4.96
C SER A 108 -23.08 4.58 -3.60
N LEU A 109 -22.19 3.78 -3.01
CA LEU A 109 -21.44 4.18 -1.81
C LEU A 109 -20.54 5.39 -2.06
N LEU A 110 -19.80 5.39 -3.18
CA LEU A 110 -18.96 6.53 -3.55
C LEU A 110 -19.78 7.80 -3.79
N LYS A 111 -20.95 7.66 -4.46
CA LYS A 111 -21.90 8.75 -4.66
C LYS A 111 -22.43 9.30 -3.34
N LYS A 112 -22.78 8.43 -2.39
CA LYS A 112 -23.19 8.83 -1.03
C LYS A 112 -22.14 9.73 -0.38
N ILE A 113 -20.86 9.35 -0.45
CA ILE A 113 -19.75 10.14 0.11
C ILE A 113 -19.63 11.47 -0.60
N ARG A 114 -19.61 11.49 -1.93
CA ARG A 114 -19.42 12.71 -2.73
C ARG A 114 -20.58 13.68 -2.65
N ASN A 115 -21.80 13.22 -2.43
CA ASN A 115 -22.95 14.09 -2.15
C ASN A 115 -22.78 14.88 -0.84
N ARG A 116 -22.01 14.35 0.12
CA ARG A 116 -21.78 14.98 1.43
C ARG A 116 -20.47 15.77 1.46
N TYR A 117 -19.43 15.28 0.76
CA TYR A 117 -18.09 15.87 0.81
C TYR A 117 -17.45 15.97 -0.58
N GLY A 118 -17.15 17.20 -0.98
CA GLY A 118 -16.41 17.46 -2.23
C GLY A 118 -14.95 16.95 -2.17
N PRO A 119 -14.30 16.83 -3.34
CA PRO A 119 -12.93 16.30 -3.43
C PRO A 119 -11.88 17.17 -2.73
N SER A 120 -12.13 18.46 -2.55
CA SER A 120 -11.25 19.37 -1.80
C SER A 120 -11.32 19.18 -0.28
N ILE A 121 -12.37 18.50 0.23
CA ILE A 121 -12.61 18.29 1.66
C ILE A 121 -12.22 16.89 2.09
N LEU A 122 -12.53 15.90 1.26
CA LEU A 122 -12.32 14.49 1.56
C LEU A 122 -11.62 13.77 0.41
N GLU A 123 -10.44 13.23 0.67
CA GLU A 123 -9.75 12.32 -0.22
C GLU A 123 -10.40 10.93 -0.18
N ILE A 124 -10.62 10.33 -1.34
CA ILE A 124 -11.09 8.95 -1.44
C ILE A 124 -10.05 8.13 -2.22
N ARG A 125 -9.68 7.01 -1.65
CA ARG A 125 -8.91 5.93 -2.28
C ARG A 125 -9.77 4.69 -2.36
N VAL A 126 -9.59 3.90 -3.39
CA VAL A 126 -10.23 2.59 -3.49
C VAL A 126 -9.19 1.51 -3.68
N ASP A 127 -9.50 0.29 -3.25
CA ASP A 127 -8.60 -0.84 -3.32
C ASP A 127 -9.39 -2.07 -3.79
N ALA A 128 -9.05 -2.52 -4.98
CA ALA A 128 -9.74 -3.61 -5.66
C ALA A 128 -9.11 -4.98 -5.39
N ASN A 129 -7.90 -5.04 -4.80
CA ASN A 129 -7.16 -6.30 -4.53
C ASN A 129 -7.15 -7.27 -5.73
N GLY A 130 -7.04 -6.75 -6.95
CA GLY A 130 -7.00 -7.54 -8.17
C GLY A 130 -8.36 -8.07 -8.64
N ALA A 131 -9.47 -7.53 -8.16
CA ALA A 131 -10.80 -8.10 -8.43
C ALA A 131 -11.31 -7.90 -9.86
N PHE A 132 -10.76 -6.97 -10.65
CA PHE A 132 -11.27 -6.70 -11.99
C PHE A 132 -10.58 -7.56 -13.03
N GLY A 133 -11.36 -8.13 -13.96
CA GLY A 133 -10.81 -8.68 -15.20
C GLY A 133 -10.21 -7.55 -16.05
N TYR A 134 -9.08 -7.82 -16.74
CA TYR A 134 -8.43 -6.81 -17.59
C TYR A 134 -9.37 -6.17 -18.61
N ASP A 135 -10.20 -7.00 -19.27
CA ASP A 135 -11.09 -6.55 -20.34
C ASP A 135 -12.19 -5.58 -19.87
N GLU A 136 -12.58 -5.67 -18.60
CA GLU A 136 -13.59 -4.78 -18.01
C GLU A 136 -12.96 -3.64 -17.16
N ALA A 137 -11.70 -3.76 -16.80
CA ALA A 137 -11.04 -2.84 -15.87
C ALA A 137 -11.12 -1.38 -16.34
N LEU A 138 -10.79 -1.11 -17.61
CA LEU A 138 -10.81 0.25 -18.13
C LEU A 138 -12.23 0.86 -18.12
N VAL A 139 -13.27 0.06 -18.39
CA VAL A 139 -14.66 0.51 -18.32
C VAL A 139 -15.03 0.88 -16.87
N LYS A 140 -14.65 0.04 -15.91
CA LYS A 140 -14.87 0.33 -14.48
C LYS A 140 -14.10 1.56 -14.02
N LEU A 141 -12.84 1.72 -14.44
CA LEU A 141 -12.02 2.88 -14.13
C LEU A 141 -12.61 4.19 -14.68
N ASN A 142 -13.17 4.15 -15.90
CA ASN A 142 -13.87 5.29 -16.46
C ASN A 142 -15.11 5.67 -15.64
N ARG A 143 -15.88 4.70 -15.13
CA ARG A 143 -17.02 4.98 -14.25
C ARG A 143 -16.59 5.52 -12.88
N LEU A 144 -15.49 5.03 -12.34
CA LEU A 144 -14.90 5.49 -11.08
C LEU A 144 -14.35 6.92 -11.15
N SER A 145 -13.90 7.36 -12.31
CA SER A 145 -13.29 8.70 -12.49
C SER A 145 -14.22 9.84 -12.12
N SER A 146 -15.54 9.66 -12.27
CA SER A 146 -16.55 10.68 -11.90
C SER A 146 -16.55 11.02 -10.39
N PHE A 147 -15.93 10.20 -9.56
CA PHE A 147 -15.85 10.41 -8.11
C PHE A 147 -14.57 11.13 -7.67
N HIS A 148 -13.72 11.59 -8.59
CA HIS A 148 -12.47 12.28 -8.27
C HIS A 148 -11.65 11.53 -7.22
N LEU A 149 -11.35 10.27 -7.49
CA LEU A 149 -10.55 9.43 -6.61
C LEU A 149 -9.08 9.85 -6.66
N HIS A 150 -8.39 9.78 -5.52
CA HIS A 150 -6.95 9.95 -5.48
C HIS A 150 -6.25 8.81 -6.24
N SER A 151 -6.66 7.59 -5.99
CA SER A 151 -6.08 6.40 -6.64
C SER A 151 -6.97 5.18 -6.49
N ILE A 152 -6.73 4.21 -7.37
CA ILE A 152 -7.17 2.83 -7.22
C ILE A 152 -5.95 1.93 -6.99
N GLU A 153 -6.01 1.08 -5.98
CA GLU A 153 -4.98 0.10 -5.65
C GLU A 153 -5.31 -1.23 -6.30
N GLN A 154 -4.31 -1.82 -6.98
CA GLN A 154 -4.32 -3.14 -7.60
C GLN A 154 -5.65 -3.48 -8.32
N PRO A 155 -5.98 -2.82 -9.45
CA PRO A 155 -7.26 -3.03 -10.13
C PRO A 155 -7.41 -4.45 -10.72
N ILE A 156 -6.32 -5.03 -11.26
CA ILE A 156 -6.32 -6.38 -11.86
C ILE A 156 -5.40 -7.34 -11.09
N PRO A 157 -5.58 -8.68 -11.23
CA PRO A 157 -4.71 -9.67 -10.61
C PRO A 157 -3.24 -9.47 -10.96
N THR A 158 -2.35 -9.83 -10.03
CA THR A 158 -0.89 -9.76 -10.18
C THR A 158 -0.36 -10.62 -11.32
N GLY A 159 0.90 -10.36 -11.73
CA GLY A 159 1.60 -11.11 -12.78
C GLY A 159 1.21 -10.74 -14.22
N GLN A 160 0.52 -9.62 -14.41
CA GLN A 160 0.08 -9.14 -15.72
C GLN A 160 0.70 -7.76 -16.04
N TRP A 161 2.01 -7.63 -15.97
CA TRP A 161 2.72 -6.35 -16.00
C TRP A 161 2.41 -5.49 -17.22
N GLU A 162 2.40 -6.08 -18.42
CA GLU A 162 2.09 -5.35 -19.66
C GLU A 162 0.65 -4.83 -19.66
N LYS A 163 -0.28 -5.64 -19.17
CA LYS A 163 -1.69 -5.25 -19.05
C LYS A 163 -1.88 -4.16 -17.98
N MET A 164 -1.20 -4.28 -16.85
CA MET A 164 -1.22 -3.26 -15.81
C MET A 164 -0.59 -1.96 -16.32
N GLY A 165 0.52 -2.04 -17.06
CA GLY A 165 1.17 -0.90 -17.70
C GLY A 165 0.29 -0.22 -18.76
N ASP A 166 -0.48 -1.01 -19.51
CA ASP A 166 -1.48 -0.47 -20.45
C ASP A 166 -2.60 0.26 -19.71
N LEU A 167 -3.09 -0.29 -18.60
CA LEU A 167 -4.06 0.39 -17.75
C LEU A 167 -3.49 1.67 -17.13
N CYS A 168 -2.25 1.66 -16.64
CA CYS A 168 -1.61 2.87 -16.10
C CYS A 168 -1.56 4.02 -17.11
N LYS A 169 -1.35 3.71 -18.39
CA LYS A 169 -1.32 4.70 -19.49
C LYS A 169 -2.71 5.23 -19.86
N LYS A 170 -3.76 4.42 -19.74
CA LYS A 170 -5.11 4.72 -20.24
C LYS A 170 -6.10 5.15 -19.17
N SER A 171 -5.85 4.78 -17.92
CA SER A 171 -6.78 5.00 -16.82
C SER A 171 -6.94 6.48 -16.50
N PRO A 172 -8.17 6.99 -16.38
CA PRO A 172 -8.43 8.33 -15.87
C PRO A 172 -8.28 8.43 -14.34
N VAL A 173 -8.12 7.29 -13.64
CA VAL A 173 -7.87 7.21 -12.20
C VAL A 173 -6.44 6.76 -11.98
N PRO A 174 -5.62 7.47 -11.20
CA PRO A 174 -4.26 7.03 -10.90
C PRO A 174 -4.22 5.65 -10.25
N ILE A 175 -3.30 4.78 -10.70
CA ILE A 175 -3.16 3.41 -10.22
C ILE A 175 -2.01 3.30 -9.22
N ALA A 176 -2.27 2.60 -8.10
CA ALA A 176 -1.30 2.21 -7.11
C ALA A 176 -1.04 0.69 -7.17
N LEU A 177 0.20 0.27 -7.02
CA LEU A 177 0.55 -1.15 -6.87
C LEU A 177 0.69 -1.51 -5.40
N ASP A 178 0.15 -2.66 -5.01
CA ASP A 178 0.34 -3.30 -3.70
C ASP A 178 0.79 -4.75 -3.88
N GLU A 179 -0.14 -5.65 -4.15
CA GLU A 179 0.13 -7.08 -4.25
C GLU A 179 1.14 -7.42 -5.34
N GLU A 180 1.24 -6.62 -6.39
CA GLU A 180 2.23 -6.79 -7.47
C GLU A 180 3.67 -6.76 -6.95
N LEU A 181 3.93 -6.05 -5.85
CA LEU A 181 5.25 -5.89 -5.25
C LEU A 181 5.61 -7.03 -4.30
N ILE A 182 4.62 -7.81 -3.83
CA ILE A 182 4.81 -8.85 -2.82
C ILE A 182 5.48 -10.07 -3.46
N GLY A 183 6.56 -10.56 -2.82
CA GLY A 183 7.32 -11.71 -3.32
C GLY A 183 8.35 -11.37 -4.40
N ILE A 184 8.38 -10.14 -4.90
CA ILE A 184 9.42 -9.66 -5.81
C ILE A 184 10.58 -9.11 -4.98
N ASN A 185 11.44 -9.99 -4.49
CA ASN A 185 12.51 -9.62 -3.55
C ASN A 185 13.85 -9.25 -4.23
N ASN A 186 14.00 -9.55 -5.52
CA ASN A 186 15.18 -9.20 -6.30
C ASN A 186 15.06 -7.77 -6.84
N ILE A 187 16.10 -6.94 -6.60
CA ILE A 187 16.11 -5.51 -6.97
C ILE A 187 15.99 -5.32 -8.48
N SER A 188 16.70 -6.13 -9.28
CA SER A 188 16.64 -6.00 -10.75
C SER A 188 15.24 -6.34 -11.28
N ILE A 189 14.59 -7.33 -10.71
CA ILE A 189 13.22 -7.69 -11.09
C ILE A 189 12.24 -6.59 -10.67
N LYS A 190 12.40 -5.98 -9.47
CA LYS A 190 11.61 -4.81 -9.06
C LYS A 190 11.77 -3.65 -10.03
N SER A 191 13.00 -3.34 -10.45
CA SER A 191 13.26 -2.30 -11.44
C SER A 191 12.52 -2.58 -12.74
N SER A 192 12.67 -3.81 -13.28
CA SER A 192 11.97 -4.21 -14.51
C SER A 192 10.45 -4.14 -14.40
N LEU A 193 9.88 -4.51 -13.24
CA LEU A 193 8.46 -4.37 -12.95
C LEU A 193 8.02 -2.90 -13.04
N LEU A 194 8.74 -2.02 -12.35
CA LEU A 194 8.40 -0.59 -12.33
C LEU A 194 8.59 0.05 -13.72
N ASP A 195 9.64 -0.34 -14.43
CA ASP A 195 9.93 0.12 -15.79
C ASP A 195 8.92 -0.40 -16.84
N THR A 196 8.23 -1.50 -16.55
CA THR A 196 7.18 -2.03 -17.42
C THR A 196 5.83 -1.40 -17.13
N ILE A 197 5.48 -1.27 -15.85
CA ILE A 197 4.14 -0.85 -15.42
C ILE A 197 3.99 0.67 -15.39
N HIS A 198 5.02 1.41 -14.96
CA HIS A 198 4.95 2.86 -14.71
C HIS A 198 3.76 3.27 -13.83
N PRO A 199 3.61 2.72 -12.62
CA PRO A 199 2.47 3.05 -11.76
C PRO A 199 2.55 4.49 -11.26
N HIS A 200 1.41 5.06 -10.90
CA HIS A 200 1.34 6.42 -10.34
C HIS A 200 1.75 6.45 -8.86
N TYR A 201 1.46 5.37 -8.13
CA TYR A 201 1.74 5.23 -6.71
C TYR A 201 2.20 3.81 -6.36
N LEU A 202 2.89 3.68 -5.23
CA LEU A 202 3.28 2.41 -4.63
C LEU A 202 2.74 2.34 -3.20
N VAL A 203 2.19 1.19 -2.82
CA VAL A 203 1.85 0.88 -1.43
C VAL A 203 3.01 0.09 -0.85
N LEU A 204 3.77 0.72 0.04
CA LEU A 204 4.97 0.12 0.58
C LEU A 204 4.67 -0.64 1.88
N LYS A 205 5.05 -1.92 1.90
CA LYS A 205 4.98 -2.81 3.06
C LYS A 205 6.37 -3.42 3.30
N PRO A 206 7.27 -2.72 4.00
CA PRO A 206 8.68 -3.14 4.14
C PRO A 206 8.85 -4.59 4.62
N SER A 207 7.99 -5.04 5.53
CA SER A 207 7.96 -6.42 6.02
C SER A 207 7.58 -7.47 4.97
N LEU A 208 7.03 -7.07 3.82
CA LEU A 208 6.65 -7.95 2.72
C LEU A 208 7.52 -7.75 1.47
N HIS A 209 8.23 -6.62 1.39
CA HIS A 209 8.99 -6.24 0.20
C HIS A 209 10.51 -6.44 0.35
N GLY A 210 10.99 -6.89 1.51
CA GLY A 210 12.41 -7.19 1.73
C GLY A 210 13.20 -6.07 2.40
N GLY A 211 12.63 -5.45 3.42
CA GLY A 211 13.28 -4.46 4.25
C GLY A 211 12.96 -3.01 3.86
N MET A 212 13.81 -2.10 4.30
CA MET A 212 13.68 -0.64 4.07
C MET A 212 14.54 -0.15 2.92
#